data_097b8328ff1f3ad375452cd30ec4e00d
#
_entry.id   097b8328ff1f3ad375452cd30ec4e00d
#
_cell.length_a   1.000
_cell.length_b   1.000
_cell.length_c   1.000
_cell.angle_alpha   90.00
_cell.angle_beta   90.00
_cell.angle_gamma   90.00
#
_symmetry.space_group_name_H-M   'P 1'
#
loop_
_entity.id
_entity.type
_entity.pdbx_description
1 polymer ?
#
loop_
_entity_poly.entity_id
_entity_poly.type
_entity_poly.pdbx_seq_one_letter_code
_entity_poly.pdbx_strand_id
1 'polypeptide(L)'
;GMRYFGNCSTRCAGMFPSKRLENDVFLFSARNTNKIFIDESDLVLVSKERTCFSKKKPSVDTVVQLELYKNFEKINYMIHGHAFFKDEGIKTTTEYFPCGDLREINEITNAVGSRNVEWFLLNLKNHGFIIATDTLENMEKLLDLYKLEIKPFRQIK
;
A
#
# COMPACT_ATOMS: atom_id res chain seq x y z
N GLY A 1 13.73 8.40 -18.61
CA GLY A 1 13.93 7.07 -18.06
C GLY A 1 12.61 6.40 -17.69
N MET A 2 12.61 5.09 -17.53
CA MET A 2 11.44 4.34 -17.07
C MET A 2 11.06 4.77 -15.65
N ARG A 3 9.76 4.95 -15.42
CA ARG A 3 9.21 5.16 -14.08
C ARG A 3 8.52 3.90 -13.59
N TYR A 4 8.79 3.53 -12.36
CA TYR A 4 8.17 2.39 -11.70
C TYR A 4 7.11 2.89 -10.72
N PHE A 5 5.88 2.49 -10.95
CA PHE A 5 4.74 2.89 -10.14
C PHE A 5 4.35 1.81 -9.13
N GLY A 6 3.58 2.22 -8.15
CA GLY A 6 3.17 1.35 -7.07
C GLY A 6 4.21 1.25 -5.96
N ASN A 7 3.83 0.60 -4.88
CA ASN A 7 4.68 0.39 -3.73
C ASN A 7 4.27 -0.85 -2.93
N CYS A 8 5.14 -1.28 -2.06
CA CYS A 8 4.85 -2.24 -1.00
C CYS A 8 5.30 -1.69 0.34
N SER A 9 4.63 -2.09 1.40
CA SER A 9 4.95 -1.65 2.75
C SER A 9 4.63 -2.70 3.79
N THR A 10 5.27 -2.60 4.95
CA THR A 10 4.98 -3.43 6.11
C THR A 10 5.13 -2.65 7.40
N ARG A 11 4.29 -2.98 8.38
CA ARG A 11 4.48 -2.61 9.78
C ARG A 11 5.66 -3.39 10.34
N CYS A 12 6.55 -2.73 11.06
CA CYS A 12 7.77 -3.36 11.59
C CYS A 12 7.55 -4.05 12.95
N ALA A 13 6.40 -4.64 13.20
CA ALA A 13 6.14 -5.38 14.42
C ALA A 13 7.12 -6.56 14.57
N GLY A 14 7.79 -6.64 15.71
CA GLY A 14 8.74 -7.73 16.02
C GLY A 14 10.12 -7.64 15.36
N MET A 15 10.37 -6.62 14.55
CA MET A 15 11.66 -6.46 13.86
C MET A 15 12.75 -5.77 14.68
N PHE A 16 12.37 -5.07 15.75
CA PHE A 16 13.31 -4.31 16.58
C PHE A 16 13.28 -4.78 18.03
N PRO A 17 14.47 -4.80 18.71
CA PRO A 17 14.56 -5.21 20.12
C PRO A 17 13.79 -4.29 21.08
N SER A 18 13.51 -3.07 20.66
CA SER A 18 12.79 -2.06 21.44
C SER A 18 11.32 -2.06 21.07
N LYS A 19 10.46 -2.54 21.97
CA LYS A 19 8.99 -2.47 21.82
C LYS A 19 8.45 -1.07 21.53
N ARG A 20 9.19 -0.03 21.91
CA ARG A 20 8.80 1.37 21.70
C ARG A 20 8.88 1.79 20.23
N LEU A 21 9.78 1.16 19.45
CA LEU A 21 9.95 1.44 18.01
C LEU A 21 9.03 0.56 17.16
N GLU A 22 8.64 -0.63 17.63
CA GLU A 22 7.91 -1.62 16.84
C GLU A 22 6.55 -1.12 16.30
N ASN A 23 5.82 -0.35 17.11
CA ASN A 23 4.49 0.12 16.74
C ASN A 23 4.49 1.42 15.92
N ASP A 24 5.63 2.07 15.82
CA ASP A 24 5.74 3.43 15.29
C ASP A 24 6.55 3.52 14.01
N VAL A 25 7.02 2.39 13.48
CA VAL A 25 7.91 2.36 12.33
C VAL A 25 7.40 1.40 11.26
N PHE A 26 7.58 1.80 10.02
CA PHE A 26 7.15 1.07 8.83
C PHE A 26 8.27 1.00 7.80
N LEU A 27 8.32 -0.09 7.03
CA LEU A 27 9.16 -0.19 5.84
C LEU A 27 8.31 0.06 4.60
N PHE A 28 8.83 0.89 3.72
CA PHE A 28 8.25 1.19 2.40
C PHE A 28 9.27 0.94 1.30
N SER A 29 8.81 0.50 0.15
CA SER A 29 9.64 0.54 -1.04
C SER A 29 9.98 2.00 -1.39
N ALA A 30 11.24 2.24 -1.77
CA ALA A 30 11.68 3.56 -2.18
C ALA A 30 10.94 4.03 -3.45
N ARG A 31 10.88 5.34 -3.62
CA ARG A 31 10.30 5.96 -4.81
C ARG A 31 11.01 5.49 -6.08
N ASN A 32 10.22 5.20 -7.12
CA ASN A 32 10.72 4.79 -8.42
C ASN A 32 11.60 3.52 -8.41
N THR A 33 11.32 2.57 -7.50
CA THR A 33 12.03 1.30 -7.42
C THR A 33 11.39 0.26 -8.32
N ASN A 34 12.22 -0.51 -9.04
CA ASN A 34 11.78 -1.70 -9.77
C ASN A 34 11.47 -2.83 -8.78
N LYS A 35 10.18 -3.16 -8.60
CA LYS A 35 9.73 -4.16 -7.60
C LYS A 35 10.05 -5.60 -8.01
N ILE A 36 10.48 -5.85 -9.25
CA ILE A 36 10.94 -7.17 -9.68
C ILE A 36 12.33 -7.49 -9.11
N PHE A 37 13.15 -6.47 -8.92
CA PHE A 37 14.55 -6.58 -8.46
C PHE A 37 14.80 -5.74 -7.20
N ILE A 38 13.87 -5.79 -6.25
CA ILE A 38 14.00 -5.05 -5.01
C ILE A 38 15.03 -5.71 -4.08
N ASP A 39 15.91 -4.92 -3.48
CA ASP A 39 16.83 -5.34 -2.44
C ASP A 39 16.70 -4.47 -1.18
N GLU A 40 17.47 -4.77 -0.14
CA GLU A 40 17.41 -4.02 1.12
C GLU A 40 17.66 -2.52 0.96
N SER A 41 18.49 -2.12 0.00
CA SER A 41 18.78 -0.71 -0.27
C SER A 41 17.60 0.05 -0.86
N ASP A 42 16.61 -0.66 -1.37
CA ASP A 42 15.38 -0.12 -1.93
C ASP A 42 14.24 0.02 -0.90
N LEU A 43 14.51 -0.33 0.36
CA LEU A 43 13.57 -0.18 1.45
C LEU A 43 13.92 1.07 2.27
N VAL A 44 12.89 1.82 2.64
CA VAL A 44 13.01 3.02 3.45
C VAL A 44 12.22 2.87 4.74
N LEU A 45 12.85 3.23 5.85
CA LEU A 45 12.25 3.20 7.16
C LEU A 45 11.58 4.55 7.45
N VAL A 46 10.30 4.52 7.80
CA VAL A 46 9.48 5.72 8.04
C VAL A 46 8.72 5.57 9.35
N SER A 47 8.73 6.61 10.18
CA SER A 47 7.91 6.64 11.40
C SER A 47 6.45 6.98 11.07
N LYS A 48 5.55 6.71 12.01
CA LYS A 48 4.14 7.09 11.89
C LYS A 48 3.95 8.61 11.77
N GLU A 49 4.90 9.41 12.25
CA GLU A 49 4.93 10.88 12.13
C GLU A 49 5.53 11.34 10.79
N ARG A 50 5.78 10.41 9.86
CA ARG A 50 6.33 10.67 8.51
C ARG A 50 7.82 11.04 8.49
N THR A 51 8.57 10.78 9.55
CA THR A 51 10.02 10.93 9.54
C THR A 51 10.66 9.77 8.78
N CYS A 52 11.41 10.08 7.73
CA CYS A 52 12.16 9.10 6.95
C CYS A 52 13.58 8.98 7.52
N PHE A 53 13.99 7.77 7.90
CA PHE A 53 15.33 7.47 8.45
C PHE A 53 16.33 6.97 7.40
N SER A 54 15.93 6.93 6.14
CA SER A 54 16.74 6.43 5.03
C SER A 54 17.15 7.56 4.09
N LYS A 55 18.25 7.34 3.35
CA LYS A 55 18.73 8.31 2.35
C LYS A 55 17.79 8.42 1.14
N LYS A 56 17.18 7.30 0.72
CA LYS A 56 16.20 7.27 -0.37
C LYS A 56 14.85 7.79 0.11
N LYS A 57 14.11 8.42 -0.79
CA LYS A 57 12.75 8.89 -0.51
C LYS A 57 11.74 7.74 -0.64
N PRO A 58 10.77 7.65 0.26
CA PRO A 58 9.69 6.70 0.14
C PRO A 58 8.75 7.06 -1.04
N SER A 59 7.88 6.11 -1.41
CA SER A 59 6.82 6.35 -2.40
C SER A 59 5.96 7.56 -2.04
N VAL A 60 5.40 8.22 -3.05
CA VAL A 60 4.46 9.34 -2.85
C VAL A 60 3.22 8.91 -2.07
N ASP A 61 2.78 7.66 -2.24
CA ASP A 61 1.60 7.11 -1.54
C ASP A 61 1.87 6.69 -0.08
N THR A 62 3.09 6.86 0.40
CA THR A 62 3.46 6.54 1.80
C THR A 62 2.56 7.24 2.81
N VAL A 63 2.23 8.51 2.59
CA VAL A 63 1.37 9.29 3.50
C VAL A 63 -0.04 8.70 3.59
N VAL A 64 -0.60 8.24 2.48
CA VAL A 64 -1.90 7.56 2.45
C VAL A 64 -1.83 6.23 3.22
N GLN A 65 -0.82 5.42 2.95
CA GLN A 65 -0.67 4.12 3.59
C GLN A 65 -0.40 4.24 5.10
N LEU A 66 0.36 5.22 5.56
CA LEU A 66 0.55 5.47 6.99
C LEU A 66 -0.79 5.75 7.69
N GLU A 67 -1.65 6.56 7.08
CA GLU A 67 -2.98 6.82 7.63
C GLU A 67 -3.89 5.57 7.56
N LEU A 68 -3.76 4.74 6.53
CA LEU A 68 -4.48 3.47 6.47
C LEU A 68 -4.04 2.50 7.57
N TYR A 69 -2.74 2.41 7.88
CA TYR A 69 -2.25 1.61 9.02
C TYR A 69 -2.81 2.10 10.37
N LYS A 70 -3.03 3.38 10.53
CA LYS A 70 -3.70 3.94 11.73
C LYS A 70 -5.17 3.57 11.79
N ASN A 71 -5.87 3.56 10.65
CA ASN A 71 -7.29 3.23 10.57
C ASN A 71 -7.58 1.73 10.66
N PHE A 72 -6.65 0.89 10.23
CA PHE A 72 -6.80 -0.56 10.16
C PHE A 72 -5.71 -1.23 11.00
N GLU A 73 -5.93 -1.32 12.29
CA GLU A 73 -4.91 -1.77 13.26
C GLU A 73 -4.42 -3.20 13.05
N LYS A 74 -5.23 -4.08 12.49
CA LYS A 74 -4.86 -5.47 12.19
C LYS A 74 -4.02 -5.61 10.93
N ILE A 75 -4.01 -4.62 10.07
CA ILE A 75 -3.27 -4.65 8.81
C ILE A 75 -1.78 -4.43 9.07
N ASN A 76 -0.94 -5.32 8.55
CA ASN A 76 0.50 -5.27 8.68
C ASN A 76 1.23 -5.18 7.34
N TYR A 77 0.57 -5.49 6.23
CA TYR A 77 1.16 -5.52 4.88
C TYR A 77 0.25 -4.85 3.88
N MET A 78 0.82 -4.04 2.99
CA MET A 78 0.09 -3.43 1.87
C MET A 78 0.89 -3.52 0.58
N ILE A 79 0.16 -3.78 -0.51
CA ILE A 79 0.67 -3.66 -1.88
C ILE A 79 -0.28 -2.73 -2.64
N HIS A 80 0.29 -1.75 -3.30
CA HIS A 80 -0.41 -0.84 -4.20
C HIS A 80 0.25 -0.89 -5.57
N GLY A 81 -0.55 -0.95 -6.61
CA GLY A 81 -0.06 -0.95 -7.98
C GLY A 81 -1.01 -0.21 -8.92
N HIS A 82 -0.47 0.21 -10.06
CA HIS A 82 -1.23 0.88 -11.12
C HIS A 82 -1.73 -0.14 -12.15
N ALA A 83 -2.56 -1.05 -11.69
CA ALA A 83 -3.26 -2.07 -12.45
C ALA A 83 -4.64 -2.27 -11.85
N PHE A 84 -5.49 -3.06 -12.48
CA PHE A 84 -6.83 -3.35 -11.96
C PHE A 84 -7.08 -4.84 -11.88
N PHE A 85 -7.84 -5.21 -10.86
CA PHE A 85 -8.48 -6.52 -10.81
C PHE A 85 -9.75 -6.51 -11.68
N LYS A 86 -9.88 -7.51 -12.54
CA LYS A 86 -11.07 -7.69 -13.41
C LYS A 86 -12.27 -8.32 -12.71
N ASP A 87 -12.04 -8.94 -11.56
CA ASP A 87 -13.09 -9.68 -10.87
C ASP A 87 -14.21 -8.74 -10.46
N GLU A 88 -15.44 -9.05 -10.89
CA GLU A 88 -16.63 -8.24 -10.59
C GLU A 88 -16.98 -8.19 -9.10
N GLY A 89 -16.49 -9.14 -8.31
CA GLY A 89 -16.66 -9.16 -6.86
C GLY A 89 -15.80 -8.15 -6.11
N ILE A 90 -14.80 -7.57 -6.78
CA ILE A 90 -13.90 -6.58 -6.17
C ILE A 90 -14.49 -5.17 -6.31
N LYS A 91 -14.67 -4.52 -5.16
CA LYS A 91 -15.19 -3.15 -5.13
C LYS A 91 -14.19 -2.17 -5.72
N THR A 92 -14.73 -1.15 -6.41
CA THR A 92 -13.97 0.02 -6.86
C THR A 92 -14.43 1.24 -6.06
N THR A 93 -13.50 2.09 -5.63
CA THR A 93 -13.82 3.37 -4.99
C THR A 93 -14.61 4.28 -5.94
N THR A 94 -15.38 5.23 -5.41
CA THR A 94 -16.32 6.02 -6.21
C THR A 94 -15.69 7.22 -6.90
N GLU A 95 -14.67 7.82 -6.29
CA GLU A 95 -13.99 9.01 -6.82
C GLU A 95 -12.51 8.75 -7.06
N TYR A 96 -11.96 9.47 -8.04
CA TYR A 96 -10.54 9.49 -8.34
C TYR A 96 -9.80 10.51 -7.48
N PHE A 97 -8.68 10.07 -6.91
CA PHE A 97 -7.70 10.94 -6.28
C PHE A 97 -6.30 10.58 -6.76
N PRO A 98 -5.42 11.57 -7.01
CA PRO A 98 -4.06 11.30 -7.44
C PRO A 98 -3.21 10.70 -6.31
N CYS A 99 -2.04 10.17 -6.68
CA CYS A 99 -1.06 9.61 -5.75
C CYS A 99 -0.77 10.58 -4.59
N GLY A 100 -0.81 10.08 -3.37
CA GLY A 100 -0.51 10.86 -2.16
C GLY A 100 -1.63 11.77 -1.66
N ASP A 101 -2.80 11.75 -2.29
CA ASP A 101 -3.94 12.55 -1.84
C ASP A 101 -4.67 11.88 -0.68
N LEU A 102 -4.66 12.53 0.49
CA LEU A 102 -5.25 11.99 1.72
C LEU A 102 -6.78 11.82 1.66
N ARG A 103 -7.46 12.44 0.71
CA ARG A 103 -8.90 12.26 0.50
C ARG A 103 -9.24 10.82 0.08
N GLU A 104 -8.31 10.10 -0.53
CA GLU A 104 -8.49 8.70 -0.91
C GLU A 104 -8.74 7.80 0.29
N ILE A 105 -8.28 8.19 1.50
CA ILE A 105 -8.48 7.42 2.74
C ILE A 105 -9.97 7.23 3.04
N ASN A 106 -10.79 8.27 2.89
CA ASN A 106 -12.23 8.18 3.12
C ASN A 106 -12.90 7.25 2.09
N GLU A 107 -12.47 7.32 0.84
CA GLU A 107 -12.93 6.41 -0.21
C GLU A 107 -12.64 4.94 0.14
N ILE A 108 -11.43 4.66 0.60
CA ILE A 108 -11.01 3.31 0.98
C ILE A 108 -11.76 2.83 2.21
N THR A 109 -11.84 3.65 3.27
CA THR A 109 -12.54 3.26 4.50
C THR A 109 -14.03 3.03 4.29
N ASN A 110 -14.67 3.84 3.44
CA ASN A 110 -16.07 3.66 3.07
C ASN A 110 -16.29 2.39 2.26
N ALA A 111 -15.41 2.09 1.31
CA ALA A 111 -15.50 0.89 0.49
C ALA A 111 -15.30 -0.39 1.30
N VAL A 112 -14.37 -0.39 2.25
CA VAL A 112 -14.13 -1.53 3.16
C VAL A 112 -15.28 -1.71 4.14
N GLY A 113 -15.84 -0.62 4.66
CA GLY A 113 -17.04 -0.63 5.52
C GLY A 113 -16.77 -0.90 7.00
N SER A 114 -15.68 -1.56 7.38
CA SER A 114 -15.27 -1.82 8.77
C SER A 114 -13.78 -1.60 8.92
N ARG A 115 -13.37 -1.02 10.05
CA ARG A 115 -11.95 -0.86 10.40
C ARG A 115 -11.34 -2.11 11.05
N ASN A 116 -12.18 -3.04 11.50
CA ASN A 116 -11.78 -4.27 12.18
C ASN A 116 -11.73 -5.44 11.21
N VAL A 117 -10.92 -5.31 10.15
CA VAL A 117 -10.75 -6.34 9.12
C VAL A 117 -9.33 -6.90 9.14
N GLU A 118 -9.19 -8.16 8.79
CA GLU A 118 -7.89 -8.84 8.65
C GLU A 118 -7.30 -8.67 7.25
N TRP A 119 -8.13 -8.33 6.28
CA TRP A 119 -7.70 -8.04 4.92
C TRP A 119 -8.73 -7.22 4.16
N PHE A 120 -8.28 -6.51 3.16
CA PHE A 120 -9.14 -5.92 2.12
C PHE A 120 -8.41 -5.85 0.78
N LEU A 121 -9.19 -5.82 -0.28
CA LEU A 121 -8.73 -5.72 -1.65
C LEU A 121 -9.71 -4.83 -2.41
N LEU A 122 -9.19 -3.77 -3.00
CA LEU A 122 -9.98 -2.76 -3.71
C LEU A 122 -9.31 -2.36 -5.01
N ASN A 123 -10.12 -2.02 -5.99
CA ASN A 123 -9.70 -1.14 -7.06
C ASN A 123 -9.93 0.32 -6.64
N LEU A 124 -8.94 1.16 -6.92
CA LEU A 124 -9.01 2.61 -6.72
C LEU A 124 -9.36 3.25 -8.05
N LYS A 125 -10.47 3.97 -8.12
CA LYS A 125 -10.99 4.52 -9.38
C LYS A 125 -9.92 5.32 -10.13
N ASN A 126 -9.64 4.92 -11.36
CA ASN A 126 -8.64 5.53 -12.24
C ASN A 126 -7.22 5.69 -11.65
N HIS A 127 -6.90 4.94 -10.59
CA HIS A 127 -5.61 5.02 -9.91
C HIS A 127 -4.87 3.66 -9.92
N GLY A 128 -5.55 2.60 -9.54
CA GLY A 128 -4.96 1.26 -9.47
C GLY A 128 -5.68 0.36 -8.50
N PHE A 129 -4.91 -0.44 -7.76
CA PHE A 129 -5.44 -1.32 -6.71
C PHE A 129 -4.69 -1.13 -5.40
N ILE A 130 -5.30 -1.60 -4.33
CA ILE A 130 -4.64 -1.79 -3.04
C ILE A 130 -5.06 -3.14 -2.44
N ILE A 131 -4.07 -3.89 -1.96
CA ILE A 131 -4.26 -5.11 -1.15
C ILE A 131 -3.65 -4.83 0.21
N ALA A 132 -4.39 -5.16 1.26
CA ALA A 132 -3.93 -5.02 2.63
C ALA A 132 -4.27 -6.28 3.42
N THR A 133 -3.33 -6.81 4.17
CA THR A 133 -3.51 -8.02 4.96
C THR A 133 -2.81 -7.95 6.31
N ASP A 134 -3.27 -8.78 7.24
CA ASP A 134 -2.66 -9.00 8.54
C ASP A 134 -1.40 -9.87 8.47
N THR A 135 -1.36 -10.85 7.55
CA THR A 135 -0.27 -11.81 7.39
C THR A 135 0.20 -11.89 5.94
N LEU A 136 1.47 -12.30 5.75
CA LEU A 136 2.01 -12.61 4.41
C LEU A 136 1.29 -13.80 3.77
N GLU A 137 0.88 -14.77 4.57
CA GLU A 137 0.11 -15.93 4.08
C GLU A 137 -1.20 -15.49 3.43
N ASN A 138 -1.94 -14.59 4.05
CA ASN A 138 -3.15 -14.02 3.47
C ASN A 138 -2.85 -13.18 2.21
N MET A 139 -1.73 -12.47 2.18
CA MET A 139 -1.29 -11.75 0.98
C MET A 139 -1.05 -12.70 -0.19
N GLU A 140 -0.32 -13.79 0.02
CA GLU A 140 -0.08 -14.82 -1.00
C GLU A 140 -1.37 -15.47 -1.49
N LYS A 141 -2.29 -15.80 -0.59
CA LYS A 141 -3.61 -16.37 -0.96
C LYS A 141 -4.41 -15.42 -1.85
N LEU A 142 -4.44 -14.14 -1.54
CA LEU A 142 -5.17 -13.15 -2.35
C LEU A 142 -4.54 -12.95 -3.73
N LEU A 143 -3.21 -12.92 -3.79
CA LEU A 143 -2.49 -12.79 -5.06
C LEU A 143 -2.69 -14.02 -5.96
N ASP A 144 -2.76 -15.22 -5.39
CA ASP A 144 -3.03 -16.45 -6.12
C ASP A 144 -4.49 -16.54 -6.60
N LEU A 145 -5.42 -16.05 -5.79
CA LEU A 145 -6.86 -16.13 -6.05
C LEU A 145 -7.30 -15.13 -7.13
N TYR A 146 -6.74 -13.93 -7.13
CA TYR A 146 -7.12 -12.84 -8.02
C TYR A 146 -6.00 -12.54 -9.03
N LYS A 147 -6.33 -12.62 -10.31
CA LYS A 147 -5.40 -12.27 -11.39
C LYS A 147 -5.48 -10.78 -11.69
N LEU A 148 -4.32 -10.11 -11.62
CA LEU A 148 -4.21 -8.73 -12.05
C LEU A 148 -4.29 -8.63 -13.57
N GLU A 149 -5.15 -7.77 -14.08
CA GLU A 149 -5.08 -7.31 -15.44
C GLU A 149 -4.25 -6.02 -15.48
N ILE A 150 -3.12 -6.10 -16.17
CA ILE A 150 -2.30 -4.92 -16.43
C ILE A 150 -2.95 -4.15 -17.58
N LYS A 151 -3.60 -3.03 -17.26
CA LYS A 151 -3.97 -2.01 -18.26
C LYS A 151 -2.97 -0.88 -18.21
N PRO A 152 -2.43 -0.44 -19.37
CA PRO A 152 -1.62 0.76 -19.37
C PRO A 152 -2.46 1.94 -18.86
N PHE A 153 -2.04 2.51 -17.76
CA PHE A 153 -2.64 3.73 -17.23
C PHE A 153 -2.27 4.89 -18.15
N ARG A 154 -3.24 5.43 -18.82
CA ARG A 154 -3.10 6.80 -19.31
C ARG A 154 -3.34 7.70 -18.11
N GLN A 155 -2.28 8.33 -17.61
CA GLN A 155 -2.46 9.42 -16.67
C GLN A 155 -3.44 10.42 -17.31
N ILE A 156 -4.57 10.63 -16.64
CA ILE A 156 -5.45 11.73 -16.98
C ILE A 156 -4.64 12.99 -16.66
N LYS A 157 -4.24 13.67 -17.71
CA LYS A 157 -3.56 14.97 -17.58
C LYS A 157 -4.55 16.02 -17.08
#